data_3545a76562cab286649f3071c11ad813
#
_entry.id   3545a76562cab286649f3071c11ad813
#
_cell.length_a   1.000
_cell.length_b   1.000
_cell.length_c   1.000
_cell.angle_alpha   90.00
_cell.angle_beta   90.00
_cell.angle_gamma   90.00
#
_symmetry.space_group_name_H-M   'P 1'
#
loop_
_entity.id
_entity.type
_entity.pdbx_description
1 polymer ?
#
loop_
_entity_poly.entity_id
_entity_poly.type
_entity_poly.pdbx_seq_one_letter_code
_entity_poly.pdbx_strand_id
1 'polypeptide(L)'
;MAHFKQVGVTAALIDLGGNVVTYGDAPSHADGYWRIGIQNPFLPRGNFVAALKVRNQSVVTSGIYERTYQVAGKTYHHIFDRETGYPLESAIASVTILSDRSVDGEIWTTRLFGKEPQAILQELSPLEGITGLVITKQGELIYPQELARSIETPTAE
;
A
#
# COMPACT_ATOMS: atom_id res chain seq x y z
N MET A 1 -16.77 3.60 -9.51
CA MET A 1 -17.33 4.79 -8.83
C MET A 1 -18.56 5.38 -9.54
N ALA A 2 -18.57 5.54 -10.87
CA ALA A 2 -19.74 6.09 -11.58
C ALA A 2 -21.07 5.37 -11.26
N HIS A 3 -21.04 4.04 -11.24
CA HIS A 3 -22.21 3.23 -10.90
C HIS A 3 -22.71 3.48 -9.46
N PHE A 4 -21.83 3.62 -8.48
CA PHE A 4 -22.22 3.92 -7.09
C PHE A 4 -23.02 5.22 -6.98
N LYS A 5 -22.56 6.26 -7.70
CA LYS A 5 -23.29 7.55 -7.76
C LYS A 5 -24.70 7.38 -8.36
N GLN A 6 -24.82 6.60 -9.42
CA GLN A 6 -26.11 6.36 -10.11
C GLN A 6 -27.13 5.62 -9.23
N VAL A 7 -26.66 4.70 -8.38
CA VAL A 7 -27.54 3.91 -7.50
C VAL A 7 -27.65 4.49 -6.07
N GLY A 8 -27.16 5.71 -5.84
CA GLY A 8 -27.32 6.43 -4.57
C GLY A 8 -26.43 5.95 -3.43
N VAL A 9 -25.34 5.21 -3.70
CA VAL A 9 -24.35 4.86 -2.68
C VAL A 9 -23.60 6.12 -2.25
N THR A 10 -23.59 6.41 -0.96
CA THR A 10 -22.91 7.58 -0.39
C THR A 10 -21.54 7.27 0.20
N ALA A 11 -21.31 6.04 0.63
CA ALA A 11 -20.03 5.58 1.18
C ALA A 11 -19.78 4.13 0.83
N ALA A 12 -18.54 3.78 0.48
CA ALA A 12 -18.14 2.41 0.21
C ALA A 12 -16.63 2.21 0.43
N LEU A 13 -16.28 1.00 0.87
CA LEU A 13 -14.92 0.48 0.86
C LEU A 13 -14.93 -0.80 0.05
N ILE A 14 -14.04 -0.88 -0.93
CA ILE A 14 -13.84 -2.07 -1.76
C ILE A 14 -12.43 -2.57 -1.52
N ASP A 15 -12.29 -3.81 -1.07
CA ASP A 15 -11.01 -4.50 -0.89
C ASP A 15 -10.92 -5.67 -1.86
N LEU A 16 -9.93 -5.62 -2.74
CA LEU A 16 -9.63 -6.63 -3.75
C LEU A 16 -8.32 -7.38 -3.45
N GLY A 17 -8.00 -7.53 -2.16
CA GLY A 17 -6.82 -8.27 -1.74
C GLY A 17 -5.52 -7.47 -1.89
N GLY A 18 -5.41 -6.33 -1.17
CA GLY A 18 -4.27 -5.41 -1.22
C GLY A 18 -4.46 -4.21 -2.15
N ASN A 19 -5.56 -4.19 -2.91
CA ASN A 19 -6.03 -3.03 -3.65
C ASN A 19 -7.34 -2.55 -3.01
N VAL A 20 -7.26 -1.53 -2.19
CA VAL A 20 -8.40 -0.95 -1.46
C VAL A 20 -8.81 0.36 -2.10
N VAL A 21 -10.11 0.53 -2.33
CA VAL A 21 -10.67 1.78 -2.85
C VAL A 21 -11.72 2.29 -1.89
N THR A 22 -11.62 3.56 -1.52
CA THR A 22 -12.58 4.24 -0.64
C THR A 22 -13.43 5.24 -1.43
N TYR A 23 -14.69 5.36 -1.04
CA TYR A 23 -15.65 6.29 -1.62
C TYR A 23 -16.52 6.91 -0.53
N GLY A 24 -16.68 8.23 -0.59
CA GLY A 24 -17.45 8.99 0.40
C GLY A 24 -16.82 8.99 1.78
N ASP A 25 -17.58 9.44 2.76
CA ASP A 25 -17.17 9.55 4.14
C ASP A 25 -17.33 8.22 4.87
N ALA A 26 -16.32 7.83 5.65
CA ALA A 26 -16.39 6.64 6.49
C ALA A 26 -17.47 6.80 7.56
N PRO A 27 -18.54 6.00 7.56
CA PRO A 27 -19.64 6.16 8.51
C PRO A 27 -19.26 5.81 9.95
N SER A 28 -18.18 5.06 10.14
CA SER A 28 -17.67 4.62 11.44
C SER A 28 -16.76 5.65 12.14
N HIS A 29 -16.38 6.74 11.46
CA HIS A 29 -15.45 7.73 11.99
C HIS A 29 -16.02 9.14 11.87
N ALA A 30 -16.02 9.89 12.98
CA ALA A 30 -16.59 11.24 13.04
C ALA A 30 -15.88 12.24 12.12
N ASP A 31 -14.60 12.02 11.78
CA ASP A 31 -13.83 12.85 10.85
C ASP A 31 -14.04 12.47 9.37
N GLY A 32 -14.84 11.44 9.10
CA GLY A 32 -15.17 10.97 7.75
C GLY A 32 -14.05 10.26 7.01
N TYR A 33 -12.88 10.06 7.60
CA TYR A 33 -11.79 9.33 6.96
C TYR A 33 -11.86 7.82 7.21
N TRP A 34 -11.61 7.05 6.18
CA TRP A 34 -11.37 5.62 6.28
C TRP A 34 -9.98 5.36 6.86
N ARG A 35 -9.86 4.33 7.72
CA ARG A 35 -8.57 3.85 8.26
C ARG A 35 -8.20 2.57 7.54
N ILE A 36 -7.19 2.67 6.67
CA ILE A 36 -6.69 1.52 5.92
C ILE A 36 -5.40 1.04 6.57
N GLY A 37 -5.45 -0.17 7.15
CA GLY A 37 -4.30 -0.77 7.83
C GLY A 37 -3.19 -1.13 6.84
N ILE A 38 -1.96 -0.74 7.16
CA ILE A 38 -0.76 -1.14 6.44
C ILE A 38 -0.20 -2.38 7.11
N GLN A 39 -0.33 -3.51 6.41
CA GLN A 39 0.07 -4.83 6.92
C GLN A 39 1.55 -4.85 7.34
N ASN A 40 1.83 -5.42 8.51
CA ASN A 40 3.20 -5.72 8.90
C ASN A 40 3.71 -6.91 8.08
N PRO A 41 4.80 -6.75 7.28
CA PRO A 41 5.33 -7.80 6.41
C PRO A 41 5.87 -9.03 7.13
N PHE A 42 6.16 -8.89 8.42
CA PHE A 42 6.88 -9.88 9.23
C PHE A 42 5.98 -10.62 10.24
N LEU A 43 4.72 -10.20 10.33
CA LEU A 43 3.74 -10.78 11.25
C LEU A 43 2.56 -11.39 10.47
N PRO A 44 1.81 -12.31 11.08
CA PRO A 44 0.59 -12.85 10.49
C PRO A 44 -0.38 -11.76 10.03
N ARG A 45 -1.20 -12.09 9.03
CA ARG A 45 -2.21 -11.16 8.50
C ARG A 45 -3.10 -10.61 9.61
N GLY A 46 -3.40 -9.30 9.54
CA GLY A 46 -4.17 -8.58 10.55
C GLY A 46 -3.32 -7.81 11.56
N ASN A 47 -1.98 -7.92 11.48
CA ASN A 47 -1.07 -7.08 12.24
C ASN A 47 -0.62 -5.90 11.39
N PHE A 48 -0.83 -4.68 11.86
CA PHE A 48 -0.56 -3.46 11.10
C PHE A 48 0.58 -2.67 11.72
N VAL A 49 1.45 -2.10 10.90
CA VAL A 49 2.50 -1.16 11.33
C VAL A 49 1.95 0.28 11.47
N ALA A 50 0.93 0.59 10.70
CA ALA A 50 0.28 1.89 10.68
C ALA A 50 -1.13 1.76 10.09
N ALA A 51 -1.93 2.81 10.22
CA ALA A 51 -3.16 3.01 9.46
C ALA A 51 -3.06 4.31 8.67
N LEU A 52 -3.55 4.29 7.44
CA LEU A 52 -3.67 5.47 6.59
C LEU A 52 -5.08 6.05 6.66
N LYS A 53 -5.18 7.34 6.93
CA LYS A 53 -6.42 8.11 6.80
C LYS A 53 -6.61 8.50 5.34
N VAL A 54 -7.63 7.97 4.72
CA VAL A 54 -7.91 8.20 3.30
C VAL A 54 -9.38 8.50 3.06
N ARG A 55 -9.66 9.24 1.97
CA ARG A 55 -11.02 9.61 1.55
C ARG A 55 -11.06 9.76 0.05
N ASN A 56 -11.96 9.04 -0.62
CA ASN A 56 -12.10 9.03 -2.09
C ASN A 56 -10.79 8.69 -2.84
N GLN A 57 -9.98 7.83 -2.25
CA GLN A 57 -8.68 7.42 -2.80
C GLN A 57 -8.57 5.90 -2.80
N SER A 58 -7.59 5.41 -3.54
CA SER A 58 -7.15 4.03 -3.48
C SER A 58 -5.86 3.90 -2.68
N VAL A 59 -5.72 2.75 -2.03
CA VAL A 59 -4.51 2.31 -1.34
C VAL A 59 -4.15 0.95 -1.90
N VAL A 60 -3.05 0.89 -2.64
CA VAL A 60 -2.59 -0.34 -3.28
C VAL A 60 -1.24 -0.74 -2.72
N THR A 61 -1.12 -1.97 -2.25
CA THR A 61 0.12 -2.49 -1.67
C THR A 61 0.62 -3.69 -2.46
N SER A 62 1.89 -3.67 -2.82
CA SER A 62 2.64 -4.84 -3.26
C SER A 62 3.70 -5.21 -2.23
N GLY A 63 3.76 -6.48 -1.86
CA GLY A 63 4.68 -6.95 -0.83
C GLY A 63 5.18 -8.38 -1.08
N ILE A 64 6.38 -8.66 -0.58
CA ILE A 64 7.03 -9.99 -0.73
C ILE A 64 6.30 -11.09 0.04
N TYR A 65 5.39 -10.75 0.93
CA TYR A 65 4.64 -11.66 1.81
C TYR A 65 3.27 -12.10 1.25
N GLU A 66 2.78 -11.46 0.19
CA GLU A 66 1.43 -11.70 -0.32
C GLU A 66 1.27 -13.08 -0.96
N ARG A 67 2.23 -13.48 -1.78
CA ARG A 67 2.25 -14.79 -2.44
C ARG A 67 3.64 -15.37 -2.36
N THR A 68 3.82 -16.29 -1.42
CA THR A 68 5.10 -16.95 -1.19
C THR A 68 4.98 -18.47 -1.29
N TYR A 69 6.07 -19.13 -1.63
CA TYR A 69 6.23 -20.56 -1.52
C TYR A 69 7.61 -20.90 -0.96
N GLN A 70 7.74 -22.06 -0.34
CA GLN A 70 8.99 -22.51 0.26
C GLN A 70 9.55 -23.71 -0.47
N VAL A 71 10.85 -23.67 -0.79
CA VAL A 71 11.61 -24.79 -1.38
C VAL A 71 12.91 -24.91 -0.63
N ALA A 72 13.18 -26.11 -0.11
CA ALA A 72 14.41 -26.42 0.62
C ALA A 72 14.77 -25.39 1.74
N GLY A 73 13.76 -24.92 2.48
CA GLY A 73 13.92 -23.94 3.57
C GLY A 73 14.11 -22.49 3.12
N LYS A 74 14.11 -22.22 1.84
CA LYS A 74 14.16 -20.86 1.28
C LYS A 74 12.78 -20.40 0.84
N THR A 75 12.41 -19.18 1.20
CA THR A 75 11.13 -18.54 0.80
C THR A 75 11.33 -17.74 -0.47
N TYR A 76 10.44 -17.97 -1.41
CA TYR A 76 10.40 -17.27 -2.69
C TYR A 76 9.08 -16.50 -2.79
N HIS A 77 9.12 -15.28 -3.30
CA HIS A 77 7.93 -14.47 -3.56
C HIS A 77 7.65 -14.37 -5.08
N HIS A 78 6.48 -13.91 -5.43
CA HIS A 78 5.95 -13.88 -6.80
C HIS A 78 6.43 -12.70 -7.65
N ILE A 79 7.24 -11.79 -7.10
CA ILE A 79 7.77 -10.64 -7.84
C ILE A 79 9.13 -11.05 -8.41
N PHE A 80 9.19 -11.22 -9.72
CA PHE A 80 10.38 -11.74 -10.40
C PHE A 80 11.18 -10.64 -11.05
N ASP A 81 12.49 -10.81 -11.02
CA ASP A 81 13.40 -10.07 -11.86
C ASP A 81 13.25 -10.55 -13.32
N ARG A 82 13.03 -9.61 -14.22
CA ARG A 82 12.73 -9.91 -15.64
C ARG A 82 13.93 -10.48 -16.41
N GLU A 83 15.15 -10.24 -15.95
CA GLU A 83 16.37 -10.66 -16.63
C GLU A 83 16.79 -12.07 -16.18
N THR A 84 16.64 -12.34 -14.89
CA THR A 84 17.08 -13.60 -14.30
C THR A 84 15.96 -14.63 -14.17
N GLY A 85 14.67 -14.19 -14.12
CA GLY A 85 13.52 -15.05 -13.86
C GLY A 85 13.44 -15.57 -12.42
N TYR A 86 14.31 -15.10 -11.52
CA TYR A 86 14.26 -15.40 -10.09
C TYR A 86 13.54 -14.30 -9.31
N PRO A 87 13.07 -14.57 -8.07
CA PRO A 87 12.53 -13.54 -7.22
C PRO A 87 13.48 -12.37 -7.05
N LEU A 88 12.94 -11.17 -7.23
CA LEU A 88 13.70 -9.92 -7.21
C LEU A 88 14.35 -9.69 -5.84
N GLU A 89 15.65 -9.51 -5.78
CA GLU A 89 16.33 -9.08 -4.56
C GLU A 89 16.16 -7.57 -4.39
N SER A 90 15.65 -7.17 -3.22
CA SER A 90 15.31 -5.78 -2.91
C SER A 90 15.52 -5.47 -1.45
N ALA A 91 15.80 -4.23 -1.11
CA ALA A 91 15.85 -3.73 0.27
C ALA A 91 14.44 -3.58 0.88
N ILE A 92 13.38 -3.53 0.05
CA ILE A 92 12.01 -3.31 0.51
C ILE A 92 11.26 -4.62 0.74
N ALA A 93 10.39 -4.63 1.73
CA ALA A 93 9.42 -5.69 2.01
C ALA A 93 8.07 -5.40 1.36
N SER A 94 7.66 -4.12 1.33
CA SER A 94 6.45 -3.68 0.64
C SER A 94 6.54 -2.22 0.20
N VAL A 95 5.75 -1.90 -0.82
CA VAL A 95 5.46 -0.53 -1.26
C VAL A 95 3.94 -0.34 -1.31
N THR A 96 3.46 0.75 -0.73
CA THR A 96 2.06 1.14 -0.74
C THR A 96 1.91 2.47 -1.46
N ILE A 97 1.02 2.53 -2.42
CA ILE A 97 0.69 3.73 -3.18
C ILE A 97 -0.71 4.20 -2.82
N LEU A 98 -0.81 5.49 -2.50
CA LEU A 98 -2.07 6.22 -2.43
C LEU A 98 -2.27 6.96 -3.74
N SER A 99 -3.45 6.84 -4.32
CA SER A 99 -3.76 7.51 -5.58
C SER A 99 -5.26 7.77 -5.74
N ASP A 100 -5.61 8.72 -6.58
CA ASP A 100 -7.01 9.03 -6.90
C ASP A 100 -7.65 7.92 -7.76
N ARG A 101 -6.84 7.16 -8.47
CA ARG A 101 -7.27 6.05 -9.33
C ARG A 101 -6.52 4.78 -8.97
N SER A 102 -7.27 3.73 -8.68
CA SER A 102 -6.72 2.42 -8.30
C SER A 102 -5.72 1.85 -9.32
N VAL A 103 -5.95 2.07 -10.62
CA VAL A 103 -5.03 1.62 -11.66
C VAL A 103 -3.65 2.28 -11.57
N ASP A 104 -3.57 3.53 -11.12
CA ASP A 104 -2.29 4.21 -10.94
C ASP A 104 -1.51 3.57 -9.78
N GLY A 105 -2.20 3.18 -8.71
CA GLY A 105 -1.61 2.41 -7.61
C GLY A 105 -0.99 1.09 -8.08
N GLU A 106 -1.71 0.31 -8.88
CA GLU A 106 -1.23 -0.95 -9.45
C GLU A 106 0.01 -0.77 -10.35
N ILE A 107 -0.02 0.25 -11.22
CA ILE A 107 1.10 0.56 -12.11
C ILE A 107 2.33 0.95 -11.29
N TRP A 108 2.17 1.85 -10.32
CA TRP A 108 3.29 2.38 -9.57
C TRP A 108 3.85 1.39 -8.56
N THR A 109 3.05 0.58 -7.87
CA THR A 109 3.58 -0.48 -7.00
C THR A 109 4.44 -1.47 -7.80
N THR A 110 3.99 -1.88 -8.99
CA THR A 110 4.73 -2.79 -9.87
C THR A 110 6.01 -2.16 -10.41
N ARG A 111 5.94 -0.90 -10.88
CA ARG A 111 7.08 -0.18 -11.48
C ARG A 111 8.20 0.12 -10.48
N LEU A 112 7.83 0.43 -9.25
CA LEU A 112 8.77 0.87 -8.22
C LEU A 112 9.34 -0.28 -7.40
N PHE A 113 8.70 -1.44 -7.41
CA PHE A 113 9.17 -2.57 -6.64
C PHE A 113 10.60 -2.98 -7.07
N GLY A 114 11.49 -3.13 -6.09
CA GLY A 114 12.90 -3.45 -6.34
C GLY A 114 13.84 -2.25 -6.37
N LYS A 115 13.32 -1.03 -6.41
CA LYS A 115 14.14 0.18 -6.27
C LYS A 115 14.48 0.46 -4.81
N GLU A 116 15.50 1.29 -4.60
CA GLU A 116 15.85 1.78 -3.27
C GLU A 116 14.74 2.68 -2.70
N PRO A 117 14.46 2.63 -1.37
CA PRO A 117 13.36 3.37 -0.74
C PRO A 117 13.34 4.86 -1.06
N GLN A 118 14.49 5.52 -1.01
CA GLN A 118 14.59 6.95 -1.30
C GLN A 118 14.33 7.27 -2.78
N ALA A 119 14.75 6.40 -3.69
CA ALA A 119 14.48 6.56 -5.12
C ALA A 119 12.98 6.41 -5.41
N ILE A 120 12.28 5.52 -4.70
CA ILE A 120 10.83 5.38 -4.80
C ILE A 120 10.14 6.69 -4.45
N LEU A 121 10.47 7.28 -3.29
CA LEU A 121 9.86 8.54 -2.86
C LEU A 121 10.18 9.71 -3.80
N GLN A 122 11.41 9.77 -4.32
CA GLN A 122 11.81 10.78 -5.30
C GLN A 122 11.03 10.66 -6.63
N GLU A 123 10.77 9.45 -7.12
CA GLU A 123 9.97 9.24 -8.33
C GLU A 123 8.49 9.58 -8.13
N LEU A 124 7.96 9.39 -6.93
CA LEU A 124 6.57 9.74 -6.60
C LEU A 124 6.37 11.25 -6.40
N SER A 125 7.38 11.94 -5.88
CA SER A 125 7.29 13.36 -5.48
C SER A 125 6.74 14.32 -6.56
N PRO A 126 7.05 14.21 -7.86
CA PRO A 126 6.51 15.10 -8.89
C PRO A 126 5.10 14.72 -9.36
N LEU A 127 4.50 13.64 -8.88
CA LEU A 127 3.24 13.12 -9.39
C LEU A 127 2.05 13.74 -8.63
N GLU A 128 1.14 14.35 -9.36
CA GLU A 128 -0.10 14.87 -8.78
C GLU A 128 -1.06 13.73 -8.43
N GLY A 129 -1.66 13.79 -7.23
CA GLY A 129 -2.65 12.81 -6.76
C GLY A 129 -2.07 11.41 -6.49
N ILE A 130 -0.75 11.26 -6.47
CA ILE A 130 -0.06 10.00 -6.19
C ILE A 130 1.02 10.24 -5.14
N THR A 131 0.99 9.45 -4.07
CA THR A 131 2.03 9.42 -3.05
C THR A 131 2.17 8.00 -2.53
N GLY A 132 3.13 7.74 -1.64
CA GLY A 132 3.29 6.39 -1.13
C GLY A 132 4.21 6.28 0.06
N LEU A 133 4.31 5.06 0.56
CA LEU A 133 5.20 4.67 1.65
C LEU A 133 5.85 3.32 1.33
N VAL A 134 6.96 3.07 1.99
CA VAL A 134 7.76 1.85 1.84
C VAL A 134 8.01 1.25 3.22
N ILE A 135 7.93 -0.08 3.31
CA ILE A 135 8.46 -0.81 4.46
C ILE A 135 9.71 -1.57 4.00
N THR A 136 10.84 -1.33 4.68
CA THR A 136 12.09 -2.01 4.38
C THR A 136 12.10 -3.45 4.93
N LYS A 137 13.05 -4.27 4.50
CA LYS A 137 13.27 -5.62 5.07
C LYS A 137 13.77 -5.55 6.53
N GLN A 138 14.22 -4.40 7.01
CA GLN A 138 14.58 -4.14 8.40
C GLN A 138 13.39 -3.69 9.25
N GLY A 139 12.21 -3.50 8.64
CA GLY A 139 10.98 -3.07 9.33
C GLY A 139 10.83 -1.56 9.46
N GLU A 140 11.66 -0.77 8.79
CA GLU A 140 11.53 0.68 8.79
C GLU A 140 10.38 1.12 7.90
N LEU A 141 9.55 2.02 8.41
CA LEU A 141 8.46 2.68 7.67
C LEU A 141 8.97 4.03 7.15
N ILE A 142 9.10 4.15 5.83
CA ILE A 142 9.64 5.34 5.15
C ILE A 142 8.54 5.96 4.30
N TYR A 143 8.29 7.26 4.49
CA TYR A 143 7.27 8.02 3.78
C TYR A 143 7.64 9.51 3.69
N PRO A 144 7.09 10.27 2.74
CA PRO A 144 7.33 11.69 2.61
C PRO A 144 6.61 12.48 3.71
N GLN A 145 7.14 13.63 4.08
CA GLN A 145 6.65 14.44 5.21
C GLN A 145 5.18 14.84 5.07
N GLU A 146 4.70 15.11 3.88
CA GLU A 146 3.30 15.45 3.60
C GLU A 146 2.32 14.33 3.99
N LEU A 147 2.76 13.08 3.92
CA LEU A 147 1.94 11.93 4.30
C LEU A 147 1.84 11.72 5.82
N ALA A 148 2.73 12.32 6.61
CA ALA A 148 2.80 12.14 8.05
C ALA A 148 1.47 12.44 8.79
N ARG A 149 0.71 13.43 8.30
CA ARG A 149 -0.59 13.81 8.88
C ARG A 149 -1.70 12.78 8.62
N SER A 150 -1.51 11.92 7.65
CA SER A 150 -2.45 10.85 7.27
C SER A 150 -2.06 9.49 7.84
N ILE A 151 -0.91 9.38 8.51
CA ILE A 151 -0.44 8.14 9.13
C ILE A 151 -0.76 8.16 10.63
N GLU A 152 -1.44 7.11 11.06
CA GLU A 152 -1.68 6.80 12.47
C GLU A 152 -0.89 5.53 12.81
N THR A 153 0.07 5.64 13.73
CA THR A 153 0.78 4.46 14.25
C THR A 153 0.00 3.86 15.40
N PRO A 154 -0.05 2.51 15.53
CA PRO A 154 -0.64 1.89 16.71
C PRO A 154 0.02 2.45 17.97
N THR A 155 -0.77 2.89 18.93
CA THR A 155 -0.27 3.20 20.27
C THR A 155 0.27 1.91 20.86
N ALA A 156 1.54 1.90 21.28
CA ALA A 156 2.06 0.79 22.06
C ALA A 156 1.23 0.70 23.36
N GLU A 157 0.48 -0.41 23.51
CA GLU A 157 -0.13 -0.79 24.77
C GLU A 157 0.92 -1.31 25.74
#